data_fdbeed924058664d656e113e75d0e2c7
#
_entry.id   fdbeed924058664d656e113e75d0e2c7
#
_cell.length_a   1.000
_cell.length_b   1.000
_cell.length_c   1.000
_cell.angle_alpha   90.00
_cell.angle_beta   90.00
_cell.angle_gamma   90.00
#
_symmetry.space_group_name_H-M   'P 1'
#
loop_
_entity.id
_entity.type
_entity.pdbx_description
1 polymer ?
#
loop_
_entity_poly.entity_id
_entity_poly.type
_entity_poly.pdbx_seq_one_letter_code
_entity_poly.pdbx_strand_id
1 'polypeptide(L)'
;MKRRSIIKSLTMIPFAGALVPFKSLFAAPRHDSTLLQNGIDGFVGTGGLPESNIFQSIGVEPIINCRGTFTIIGGSVERPEVRKAMEAASKDFVQYDELADGIGKRLAELTGAEWGMVSSGCAAGMKHVTAACVTGGNPEKLIRIPDLSGFDKTEVVIPKSSRNVYDHAIRNIGVKIIEVSTPEELEKALNPRTAMIYIMAFDEAQPNQPLSLANVAKIAQPHKIPILVDAAAEVLTIPNVHLQGGADVVVYSGGKAICGPQCAGLVLGKKDILMSAWQASSPHHGPGRDNKVGREEMLGMLAAVEAWTKRDHPGEWKTWLSWLDHIAKKVSTIEGVTTSVFEPTELSNRSPVLNINWDVAQLNITGEEVAEELGRNKPRVAIGAQTKDGKTSINITTGQMQPGNDKIVANRIYDVLSQKRNPKPTELDAPSANISGRWDADIEFFSSTSKHALVIEQDGNWIQGLHKGEFTVRDMRGTIEGNIIKLRSVDRLPGDSISFIFSGTLAGDTISGSIYMGEYRTAKFVAKRNNNKLPREKIVVPGGPPLAT
;
A
#
# COMPACT_ATOMS: atom_id res chain seq x y z
N MET A 1 23.75 -51.69 -1.11
CA MET A 1 23.16 -51.93 0.22
C MET A 1 21.74 -51.39 0.25
N LYS A 2 20.78 -52.23 0.66
CA LYS A 2 19.34 -52.05 0.39
C LYS A 2 18.67 -51.03 1.32
N ARG A 3 17.92 -50.08 0.71
CA ARG A 3 17.11 -48.99 1.37
C ARG A 3 15.85 -49.52 2.11
N ARG A 4 15.90 -50.56 2.88
CA ARG A 4 14.69 -51.15 3.52
C ARG A 4 14.76 -51.36 5.04
N SER A 5 15.67 -50.72 5.78
CA SER A 5 15.83 -50.95 7.24
C SER A 5 15.66 -49.73 8.14
N ILE A 6 15.09 -48.61 7.65
CA ILE A 6 14.93 -47.37 8.48
C ILE A 6 13.45 -47.10 8.89
N ILE A 7 12.49 -47.92 8.43
CA ILE A 7 11.05 -47.63 8.72
C ILE A 7 10.48 -48.48 9.89
N LYS A 8 11.29 -49.19 10.65
CA LYS A 8 10.77 -50.06 11.74
C LYS A 8 11.14 -49.66 13.17
N SER A 9 11.53 -48.41 13.44
CA SER A 9 11.93 -48.00 14.81
C SER A 9 11.18 -46.76 15.35
N LEU A 10 9.98 -46.48 14.88
CA LEU A 10 9.18 -45.34 15.37
C LEU A 10 7.74 -45.74 15.73
N THR A 11 7.58 -46.82 16.50
CA THR A 11 6.35 -47.10 17.23
C THR A 11 6.69 -47.61 18.60
N MET A 12 6.19 -46.92 19.62
CA MET A 12 6.15 -47.18 21.06
C MET A 12 7.07 -46.31 21.91
N ILE A 13 6.51 -45.17 22.33
CA ILE A 13 6.81 -44.57 23.64
C ILE A 13 5.46 -44.32 24.31
N PRO A 14 5.17 -44.91 25.47
CA PRO A 14 3.93 -44.67 26.20
C PRO A 14 4.01 -43.34 26.96
N PHE A 15 2.95 -42.53 26.84
CA PHE A 15 2.70 -41.40 27.69
C PHE A 15 2.43 -41.87 29.13
N ALA A 16 3.32 -41.53 30.05
CA ALA A 16 3.05 -41.57 31.48
C ALA A 16 3.22 -40.13 32.00
N GLY A 17 2.14 -39.56 32.49
CA GLY A 17 2.08 -38.18 32.93
C GLY A 17 2.82 -37.90 34.23
N ALA A 18 3.35 -36.70 34.32
CA ALA A 18 3.64 -36.05 35.60
C ALA A 18 3.24 -34.59 35.47
N LEU A 19 2.13 -34.25 36.08
CA LEU A 19 1.68 -32.87 36.33
C LEU A 19 2.61 -32.25 37.37
N VAL A 20 3.42 -31.26 36.98
CA VAL A 20 4.09 -30.35 37.92
C VAL A 20 3.51 -28.97 37.70
N PRO A 21 2.95 -28.30 38.72
CA PRO A 21 2.40 -26.96 38.54
C PRO A 21 3.48 -25.90 38.52
N PHE A 22 3.70 -25.26 37.37
CA PHE A 22 4.48 -24.03 37.28
C PHE A 22 3.64 -22.85 37.83
N LYS A 23 4.00 -22.35 38.99
CA LYS A 23 3.54 -21.05 39.47
C LYS A 23 4.24 -19.95 38.67
N SER A 24 3.50 -19.28 37.80
CA SER A 24 3.98 -18.08 37.12
C SER A 24 3.94 -16.88 38.06
N LEU A 25 5.11 -16.31 38.32
CA LEU A 25 5.28 -15.00 38.91
C LEU A 25 5.27 -13.94 37.77
N PHE A 26 4.11 -13.52 37.35
CA PHE A 26 3.92 -12.22 36.71
C PHE A 26 2.53 -11.73 37.07
N ALA A 27 2.48 -10.74 37.98
CA ALA A 27 1.29 -9.96 38.26
C ALA A 27 1.07 -9.00 37.08
N ALA A 28 0.19 -9.35 36.16
CA ALA A 28 -0.42 -8.41 35.22
C ALA A 28 -1.56 -7.68 35.93
N PRO A 29 -1.84 -6.40 35.61
CA PRO A 29 -2.99 -5.70 36.17
C PRO A 29 -4.28 -6.44 35.79
N ARG A 30 -5.16 -6.63 36.78
CA ARG A 30 -6.45 -7.27 36.58
C ARG A 30 -7.29 -6.42 35.62
N HIS A 31 -7.38 -6.83 34.37
CA HIS A 31 -8.49 -6.45 33.52
C HIS A 31 -9.71 -7.27 33.93
N ASP A 32 -10.79 -6.56 34.17
CA ASP A 32 -12.09 -7.13 34.56
C ASP A 32 -12.54 -8.13 33.50
N SER A 33 -12.48 -9.43 33.82
CA SER A 33 -12.77 -10.53 32.89
C SER A 33 -14.27 -10.65 32.54
N THR A 34 -15.11 -9.85 33.18
CA THR A 34 -16.56 -9.82 32.88
C THR A 34 -16.91 -9.16 31.55
N LEU A 35 -16.05 -8.30 31.03
CA LEU A 35 -16.27 -7.67 29.69
C LEU A 35 -15.93 -8.59 28.50
N LEU A 36 -15.04 -9.58 28.71
CA LEU A 36 -14.68 -10.53 27.67
C LEU A 36 -15.68 -11.69 27.54
N GLN A 37 -16.31 -12.10 28.63
CA GLN A 37 -17.29 -13.18 28.65
C GLN A 37 -18.61 -12.78 27.95
N ASN A 38 -19.04 -11.53 28.13
CA ASN A 38 -20.24 -11.00 27.46
C ASN A 38 -20.05 -10.77 25.96
N GLY A 39 -18.80 -10.66 25.46
CA GLY A 39 -18.48 -10.51 24.05
C GLY A 39 -18.47 -11.82 23.26
N ILE A 40 -18.18 -12.95 23.91
CA ILE A 40 -18.07 -14.26 23.25
C ILE A 40 -19.42 -14.97 23.20
N ASP A 41 -20.25 -14.84 24.23
CA ASP A 41 -21.59 -15.44 24.29
C ASP A 41 -22.57 -14.80 23.28
N GLY A 42 -22.35 -13.55 22.87
CA GLY A 42 -23.10 -12.87 21.81
C GLY A 42 -22.84 -13.39 20.41
N PHE A 43 -21.76 -14.12 20.19
CA PHE A 43 -21.37 -14.67 18.86
C PHE A 43 -21.93 -16.06 18.57
N VAL A 44 -22.39 -16.78 19.57
CA VAL A 44 -22.87 -18.19 19.47
C VAL A 44 -24.39 -18.29 19.52
N GLY A 45 -25.09 -17.19 19.80
CA GLY A 45 -26.57 -17.15 19.81
C GLY A 45 -27.15 -17.00 18.40
N THR A 46 -28.21 -17.73 18.11
CA THR A 46 -29.07 -17.65 16.89
C THR A 46 -29.82 -16.31 16.74
N GLY A 47 -29.37 -15.26 17.39
CA GLY A 47 -29.88 -13.90 17.31
C GLY A 47 -28.95 -13.02 16.46
N GLY A 48 -29.53 -12.15 15.65
CA GLY A 48 -28.81 -11.25 14.76
C GLY A 48 -27.64 -10.48 15.42
N LEU A 49 -26.71 -9.99 14.59
CA LEU A 49 -25.61 -9.15 15.03
C LEU A 49 -26.12 -8.07 16.02
N PRO A 50 -25.38 -7.77 17.11
CA PRO A 50 -25.80 -6.77 18.08
C PRO A 50 -26.12 -5.44 17.36
N GLU A 51 -27.09 -4.68 17.87
CA GLU A 51 -27.48 -3.35 17.36
C GLU A 51 -26.28 -2.36 17.31
N SER A 52 -25.20 -2.65 18.05
CA SER A 52 -23.93 -1.93 17.99
C SER A 52 -23.12 -2.34 16.76
N ASN A 53 -22.47 -1.37 16.12
CA ASN A 53 -21.56 -1.62 15.00
C ASN A 53 -20.51 -2.69 15.38
N ILE A 54 -20.36 -3.73 14.53
CA ILE A 54 -19.46 -4.87 14.79
C ILE A 54 -18.01 -4.44 15.07
N PHE A 55 -17.52 -3.37 14.46
CA PHE A 55 -16.17 -2.85 14.74
C PHE A 55 -16.07 -2.27 16.16
N GLN A 56 -17.11 -1.59 16.62
CA GLN A 56 -17.14 -1.02 17.96
C GLN A 56 -17.19 -2.11 19.03
N SER A 57 -17.78 -3.28 18.75
CA SER A 57 -17.79 -4.42 19.69
C SER A 57 -16.39 -4.96 20.01
N ILE A 58 -15.40 -4.71 19.14
CA ILE A 58 -13.98 -5.08 19.34
C ILE A 58 -13.09 -3.85 19.59
N GLY A 59 -13.69 -2.72 19.98
CA GLY A 59 -12.94 -1.48 20.32
C GLY A 59 -12.42 -0.70 19.11
N VAL A 60 -12.91 -0.97 17.90
CA VAL A 60 -12.50 -0.26 16.67
C VAL A 60 -13.58 0.73 16.27
N GLU A 61 -13.21 1.99 16.15
CA GLU A 61 -14.13 3.05 15.73
C GLU A 61 -14.13 3.19 14.20
N PRO A 62 -15.30 3.09 13.54
CA PRO A 62 -15.44 3.35 12.12
C PRO A 62 -14.96 4.74 11.70
N ILE A 63 -14.61 4.86 10.43
CA ILE A 63 -14.14 6.12 9.85
C ILE A 63 -14.93 6.45 8.57
N ILE A 64 -15.37 7.68 8.41
CA ILE A 64 -15.96 8.17 7.17
C ILE A 64 -14.81 8.39 6.18
N ASN A 65 -14.87 7.71 5.03
CA ASN A 65 -13.82 7.77 4.04
C ASN A 65 -14.06 8.89 3.01
N CYS A 66 -13.38 10.01 3.19
CA CYS A 66 -13.30 11.11 2.24
C CYS A 66 -11.90 11.26 1.62
N ARG A 67 -11.06 10.20 1.74
CA ARG A 67 -9.67 10.20 1.25
C ARG A 67 -9.50 9.41 -0.04
N GLY A 68 -10.31 8.37 -0.25
CA GLY A 68 -10.21 7.46 -1.39
C GLY A 68 -9.93 6.01 -1.02
N THR A 69 -9.67 5.18 -2.01
CA THR A 69 -9.61 3.71 -1.88
C THR A 69 -8.27 3.18 -1.36
N PHE A 70 -7.80 3.71 -0.23
CA PHE A 70 -6.57 3.24 0.42
C PHE A 70 -6.82 1.98 1.24
N THR A 71 -5.99 0.96 1.08
CA THR A 71 -6.10 -0.33 1.80
C THR A 71 -6.08 -0.16 3.31
N ILE A 72 -5.27 0.78 3.82
CA ILE A 72 -5.12 1.02 5.27
C ILE A 72 -6.41 1.48 5.96
N ILE A 73 -7.39 1.98 5.20
CA ILE A 73 -8.72 2.36 5.70
C ILE A 73 -9.85 1.53 5.07
N GLY A 74 -9.51 0.36 4.51
CA GLY A 74 -10.47 -0.62 4.02
C GLY A 74 -10.90 -0.48 2.55
N GLY A 75 -10.25 0.40 1.77
CA GLY A 75 -10.52 0.55 0.32
C GLY A 75 -11.93 1.09 0.04
N SER A 76 -12.76 0.30 -0.63
CA SER A 76 -14.16 0.63 -0.93
C SER A 76 -15.13 -0.19 -0.09
N VAL A 77 -16.35 0.33 0.08
CA VAL A 77 -17.47 -0.44 0.64
C VAL A 77 -18.12 -1.25 -0.49
N GLU A 78 -18.29 -2.54 -0.26
CA GLU A 78 -18.94 -3.44 -1.20
C GLU A 78 -20.39 -3.04 -1.46
N ARG A 79 -20.82 -3.16 -2.71
CA ARG A 79 -22.21 -2.91 -3.09
C ARG A 79 -23.15 -4.01 -2.56
N PRO A 80 -24.46 -3.72 -2.41
CA PRO A 80 -25.43 -4.71 -1.95
C PRO A 80 -25.46 -5.99 -2.82
N GLU A 81 -25.31 -5.85 -4.14
CA GLU A 81 -25.30 -6.97 -5.09
C GLU A 81 -24.10 -7.90 -4.85
N VAL A 82 -22.95 -7.32 -4.50
CA VAL A 82 -21.72 -8.04 -4.18
C VAL A 82 -21.90 -8.87 -2.92
N ARG A 83 -22.34 -8.23 -1.83
CA ARG A 83 -22.59 -8.94 -0.55
C ARG A 83 -23.60 -10.08 -0.70
N LYS A 84 -24.68 -9.86 -1.49
CA LYS A 84 -25.68 -10.89 -1.78
C LYS A 84 -25.07 -12.07 -2.54
N ALA A 85 -24.21 -11.82 -3.53
CA ALA A 85 -23.52 -12.87 -4.27
C ALA A 85 -22.56 -13.67 -3.39
N MET A 86 -21.80 -12.99 -2.54
CA MET A 86 -20.88 -13.63 -1.58
C MET A 86 -21.65 -14.49 -0.55
N GLU A 87 -22.76 -13.99 -0.02
CA GLU A 87 -23.60 -14.75 0.90
C GLU A 87 -24.19 -16.01 0.20
N ALA A 88 -24.65 -15.88 -1.03
CA ALA A 88 -25.14 -17.01 -1.79
C ALA A 88 -24.05 -18.06 -2.04
N ALA A 89 -22.87 -17.62 -2.46
CA ALA A 89 -21.72 -18.48 -2.73
C ALA A 89 -21.23 -19.26 -1.51
N SER A 90 -21.42 -18.72 -0.30
CA SER A 90 -20.97 -19.36 0.95
C SER A 90 -21.74 -20.64 1.30
N LYS A 91 -22.89 -20.89 0.68
CA LYS A 91 -23.83 -21.98 1.02
C LYS A 91 -23.55 -23.30 0.29
N ASP A 92 -22.75 -23.25 -0.81
CA ASP A 92 -22.50 -24.42 -1.64
C ASP A 92 -21.00 -24.67 -1.86
N PHE A 93 -20.67 -25.92 -2.17
CA PHE A 93 -19.33 -26.32 -2.61
C PHE A 93 -19.29 -26.43 -4.13
N VAL A 94 -18.16 -26.04 -4.72
CA VAL A 94 -17.94 -26.09 -6.17
C VAL A 94 -16.50 -26.53 -6.47
N GLN A 95 -16.31 -27.09 -7.65
CA GLN A 95 -14.97 -27.36 -8.16
C GLN A 95 -14.39 -26.05 -8.70
N TYR A 96 -13.17 -25.69 -8.26
CA TYR A 96 -12.62 -24.36 -8.50
C TYR A 96 -12.21 -24.09 -9.95
N ASP A 97 -11.78 -25.11 -10.70
CA ASP A 97 -11.44 -24.92 -12.11
C ASP A 97 -12.71 -24.69 -12.95
N GLU A 98 -13.81 -25.41 -12.63
CA GLU A 98 -15.12 -25.16 -13.26
C GLU A 98 -15.65 -23.76 -12.93
N LEU A 99 -15.48 -23.33 -11.68
CA LEU A 99 -15.86 -21.99 -11.26
C LEU A 99 -15.06 -20.91 -12.01
N ALA A 100 -13.74 -21.08 -12.12
CA ALA A 100 -12.85 -20.16 -12.81
C ALA A 100 -13.20 -20.07 -14.31
N ASP A 101 -13.48 -21.21 -14.94
CA ASP A 101 -13.92 -21.27 -16.34
C ASP A 101 -15.27 -20.57 -16.56
N GLY A 102 -16.23 -20.82 -15.67
CA GLY A 102 -17.55 -20.16 -15.72
C GLY A 102 -17.45 -18.65 -15.56
N ILE A 103 -16.68 -18.20 -14.59
CA ILE A 103 -16.42 -16.76 -14.34
C ILE A 103 -15.65 -16.15 -15.51
N GLY A 104 -14.62 -16.84 -16.03
CA GLY A 104 -13.80 -16.35 -17.13
C GLY A 104 -14.62 -16.09 -18.40
N LYS A 105 -15.51 -17.02 -18.76
CA LYS A 105 -16.48 -16.86 -19.86
C LYS A 105 -17.42 -15.68 -19.61
N ARG A 106 -17.98 -15.58 -18.40
CA ARG A 106 -18.93 -14.52 -18.08
C ARG A 106 -18.27 -13.13 -18.07
N LEU A 107 -17.05 -13.01 -17.57
CA LEU A 107 -16.29 -11.77 -17.63
C LEU A 107 -15.98 -11.36 -19.08
N ALA A 108 -15.63 -12.33 -19.95
CA ALA A 108 -15.42 -12.07 -21.36
C ALA A 108 -16.69 -11.49 -22.03
N GLU A 109 -17.86 -12.09 -21.78
CA GLU A 109 -19.16 -11.58 -22.27
C GLU A 109 -19.47 -10.16 -21.81
N LEU A 110 -19.19 -9.85 -20.53
CA LEU A 110 -19.51 -8.56 -19.93
C LEU A 110 -18.57 -7.44 -20.38
N THR A 111 -17.31 -7.76 -20.64
CA THR A 111 -16.26 -6.74 -20.85
C THR A 111 -15.77 -6.66 -22.29
N GLY A 112 -16.07 -7.66 -23.11
CA GLY A 112 -15.53 -7.79 -24.46
C GLY A 112 -14.05 -8.19 -24.51
N ALA A 113 -13.43 -8.56 -23.38
CA ALA A 113 -12.10 -9.16 -23.33
C ALA A 113 -12.15 -10.61 -23.85
N GLU A 114 -11.01 -11.15 -24.28
CA GLU A 114 -10.94 -12.55 -24.72
C GLU A 114 -11.22 -13.52 -23.56
N TRP A 115 -10.76 -13.20 -22.34
CA TRP A 115 -10.97 -13.96 -21.13
C TRP A 115 -10.88 -13.08 -19.88
N GLY A 116 -11.41 -13.59 -18.75
CA GLY A 116 -11.30 -12.95 -17.45
C GLY A 116 -10.85 -13.91 -16.36
N MET A 117 -10.23 -13.39 -15.31
CA MET A 117 -9.81 -14.14 -14.12
C MET A 117 -9.99 -13.28 -12.87
N VAL A 118 -10.38 -13.90 -11.76
CA VAL A 118 -10.38 -13.26 -10.44
C VAL A 118 -9.15 -13.72 -9.65
N SER A 119 -8.38 -12.79 -9.14
CA SER A 119 -7.20 -13.02 -8.31
C SER A 119 -7.42 -12.53 -6.88
N SER A 120 -6.51 -12.88 -5.96
CA SER A 120 -6.53 -12.34 -4.59
C SER A 120 -5.93 -10.92 -4.55
N GLY A 121 -6.68 -9.94 -5.09
CA GLY A 121 -6.25 -8.57 -5.30
C GLY A 121 -5.44 -8.36 -6.58
N CYS A 122 -5.28 -7.10 -6.99
CA CYS A 122 -4.54 -6.71 -8.19
C CYS A 122 -3.08 -7.21 -8.16
N ALA A 123 -2.38 -7.03 -7.04
CA ALA A 123 -0.98 -7.46 -6.90
C ALA A 123 -0.81 -8.98 -7.11
N ALA A 124 -1.73 -9.81 -6.60
CA ALA A 124 -1.72 -11.24 -6.90
C ALA A 124 -1.95 -11.52 -8.39
N GLY A 125 -2.82 -10.76 -9.06
CA GLY A 125 -3.01 -10.84 -10.50
C GLY A 125 -1.71 -10.59 -11.27
N MET A 126 -0.97 -9.53 -10.90
CA MET A 126 0.36 -9.25 -11.47
C MET A 126 1.34 -10.39 -11.24
N LYS A 127 1.39 -10.95 -10.04
CA LYS A 127 2.24 -12.11 -9.69
C LYS A 127 1.93 -13.31 -10.56
N HIS A 128 0.63 -13.65 -10.70
CA HIS A 128 0.19 -14.81 -11.48
C HIS A 128 0.47 -14.63 -12.99
N VAL A 129 0.21 -13.44 -13.55
CA VAL A 129 0.53 -13.12 -14.95
C VAL A 129 2.03 -13.16 -15.20
N THR A 130 2.85 -12.65 -14.28
CA THR A 130 4.31 -12.75 -14.38
C THR A 130 4.76 -14.21 -14.39
N ALA A 131 4.23 -15.05 -13.50
CA ALA A 131 4.52 -16.48 -13.48
C ALA A 131 4.10 -17.17 -14.78
N ALA A 132 2.94 -16.80 -15.34
CA ALA A 132 2.47 -17.29 -16.63
C ALA A 132 3.44 -16.94 -17.77
N CYS A 133 3.87 -15.68 -17.85
CA CYS A 133 4.80 -15.23 -18.88
C CYS A 133 6.20 -15.86 -18.76
N VAL A 134 6.63 -16.21 -17.54
CA VAL A 134 7.91 -16.89 -17.28
C VAL A 134 7.84 -18.38 -17.59
N THR A 135 6.72 -19.04 -17.30
CA THR A 135 6.61 -20.51 -17.36
C THR A 135 5.83 -21.04 -18.56
N GLY A 136 5.00 -20.20 -19.19
CA GLY A 136 4.09 -20.62 -20.24
C GLY A 136 3.06 -21.67 -19.77
N GLY A 137 2.74 -21.71 -18.47
CA GLY A 137 1.85 -22.71 -17.88
C GLY A 137 2.49 -24.09 -17.67
N ASN A 138 3.83 -24.21 -17.83
CA ASN A 138 4.52 -25.48 -17.59
C ASN A 138 4.66 -25.75 -16.08
N PRO A 139 4.06 -26.84 -15.54
CA PRO A 139 4.07 -27.12 -14.12
C PRO A 139 5.46 -27.45 -13.55
N GLU A 140 6.36 -28.01 -14.36
CA GLU A 140 7.74 -28.26 -13.93
C GLU A 140 8.50 -26.94 -13.66
N LYS A 141 8.18 -25.89 -14.43
CA LYS A 141 8.70 -24.54 -14.19
C LYS A 141 7.97 -23.86 -13.02
N LEU A 142 6.65 -23.97 -12.92
CA LEU A 142 5.85 -23.36 -11.86
C LEU A 142 6.32 -23.74 -10.45
N ILE A 143 6.59 -25.03 -10.21
CA ILE A 143 7.01 -25.52 -8.88
C ILE A 143 8.43 -25.10 -8.47
N ARG A 144 9.22 -24.55 -9.41
CA ARG A 144 10.60 -24.10 -9.15
C ARG A 144 10.69 -22.62 -8.78
N ILE A 145 9.69 -21.81 -9.14
CA ILE A 145 9.66 -20.38 -8.78
C ILE A 145 9.84 -20.25 -7.25
N PRO A 146 10.71 -19.33 -6.77
CA PRO A 146 11.38 -18.26 -7.48
C PRO A 146 12.78 -18.58 -8.04
N ASP A 147 13.25 -19.83 -8.03
CA ASP A 147 14.50 -20.22 -8.66
C ASP A 147 14.31 -20.37 -10.17
N LEU A 148 14.75 -19.37 -10.93
CA LEU A 148 14.68 -19.34 -12.39
C LEU A 148 15.92 -19.89 -13.09
N SER A 149 16.79 -20.61 -12.38
CA SER A 149 17.98 -21.22 -12.96
C SER A 149 17.59 -22.20 -14.09
N GLY A 150 18.13 -21.96 -15.30
CA GLY A 150 17.82 -22.74 -16.49
C GLY A 150 16.51 -22.37 -17.21
N PHE A 151 15.84 -21.28 -16.82
CA PHE A 151 14.67 -20.78 -17.55
C PHE A 151 15.10 -19.87 -18.72
N ASP A 152 14.33 -19.92 -19.80
CA ASP A 152 14.54 -19.04 -20.95
C ASP A 152 14.09 -17.61 -20.65
N LYS A 153 12.96 -17.45 -19.91
CA LYS A 153 12.32 -16.18 -19.59
C LYS A 153 12.60 -15.81 -18.12
N THR A 154 13.42 -14.79 -17.91
CA THR A 154 13.94 -14.40 -16.59
C THR A 154 13.93 -12.90 -16.33
N GLU A 155 13.55 -12.09 -17.33
CA GLU A 155 13.60 -10.64 -17.26
C GLU A 155 12.21 -10.03 -17.49
N VAL A 156 11.90 -8.96 -16.74
CA VAL A 156 10.72 -8.11 -16.97
C VAL A 156 11.20 -6.69 -17.20
N VAL A 157 10.76 -6.08 -18.30
CA VAL A 157 11.08 -4.70 -18.62
C VAL A 157 10.01 -3.78 -18.02
N ILE A 158 10.45 -2.74 -17.33
CA ILE A 158 9.57 -1.77 -16.66
C ILE A 158 10.05 -0.35 -16.98
N PRO A 159 9.20 0.54 -17.53
CA PRO A 159 9.51 1.96 -17.58
C PRO A 159 9.83 2.48 -16.18
N LYS A 160 10.85 3.31 -16.04
CA LYS A 160 11.28 3.83 -14.74
C LYS A 160 10.17 4.59 -14.02
N SER A 161 9.31 5.27 -14.75
CA SER A 161 8.11 5.94 -14.25
C SER A 161 7.04 4.98 -13.72
N SER A 162 7.00 3.74 -14.22
CA SER A 162 6.07 2.70 -13.76
C SER A 162 6.56 1.94 -12.52
N ARG A 163 7.81 2.20 -12.03
CA ARG A 163 8.31 1.58 -10.80
C ARG A 163 7.51 2.08 -9.59
N ASN A 164 6.99 1.14 -8.81
CA ASN A 164 6.16 1.43 -7.64
C ASN A 164 6.25 0.30 -6.60
N VAL A 165 5.68 0.52 -5.41
CA VAL A 165 5.72 -0.47 -4.30
C VAL A 165 5.06 -1.81 -4.64
N TYR A 166 4.11 -1.83 -5.58
CA TYR A 166 3.38 -3.05 -5.97
C TYR A 166 4.16 -3.91 -6.97
N ASP A 167 5.22 -3.39 -7.61
CA ASP A 167 6.07 -4.20 -8.49
C ASP A 167 6.81 -5.32 -7.71
N HIS A 168 6.72 -5.27 -6.38
CA HIS A 168 7.14 -6.36 -5.50
C HIS A 168 6.47 -7.70 -5.87
N ALA A 169 5.22 -7.66 -6.32
CA ALA A 169 4.49 -8.84 -6.79
C ALA A 169 5.17 -9.50 -7.99
N ILE A 170 5.71 -8.68 -8.91
CA ILE A 170 6.50 -9.13 -10.07
C ILE A 170 7.85 -9.70 -9.62
N ARG A 171 8.55 -8.98 -8.74
CA ARG A 171 9.86 -9.40 -8.21
C ARG A 171 9.81 -10.71 -7.43
N ASN A 172 8.68 -11.01 -6.78
CA ASN A 172 8.47 -12.26 -6.03
C ASN A 172 8.56 -13.53 -6.89
N ILE A 173 8.47 -13.40 -8.23
CA ILE A 173 8.66 -14.52 -9.16
C ILE A 173 10.14 -14.85 -9.36
N GLY A 174 11.06 -13.99 -8.91
CA GLY A 174 12.50 -14.17 -9.06
C GLY A 174 13.07 -13.54 -10.34
N VAL A 175 12.25 -12.79 -11.09
CA VAL A 175 12.70 -12.13 -12.33
C VAL A 175 13.62 -10.95 -12.04
N LYS A 176 14.53 -10.70 -12.99
CA LYS A 176 15.34 -9.49 -13.02
C LYS A 176 14.53 -8.36 -13.64
N ILE A 177 14.43 -7.22 -12.96
CA ILE A 177 13.82 -6.02 -13.51
C ILE A 177 14.84 -5.29 -14.38
N ILE A 178 14.43 -4.95 -15.60
CA ILE A 178 15.18 -4.11 -16.55
C ILE A 178 14.44 -2.78 -16.67
N GLU A 179 15.02 -1.72 -16.12
CA GLU A 179 14.44 -0.38 -16.19
C GLU A 179 14.80 0.30 -17.51
N VAL A 180 13.85 1.02 -18.09
CA VAL A 180 14.00 1.81 -19.31
C VAL A 180 13.35 3.18 -19.14
N SER A 181 13.93 4.20 -19.79
CA SER A 181 13.45 5.59 -19.74
C SER A 181 13.07 6.15 -21.10
N THR A 182 13.50 5.51 -22.19
CA THR A 182 13.22 5.96 -23.57
C THR A 182 12.78 4.78 -24.47
N PRO A 183 12.11 5.06 -25.59
CA PRO A 183 11.77 4.04 -26.58
C PRO A 183 13.00 3.26 -27.10
N GLU A 184 14.13 3.92 -27.31
CA GLU A 184 15.36 3.30 -27.78
C GLU A 184 15.98 2.37 -26.73
N GLU A 185 15.89 2.73 -25.45
CA GLU A 185 16.28 1.85 -24.34
C GLU A 185 15.35 0.65 -24.26
N LEU A 186 14.04 0.84 -24.44
CA LEU A 186 13.08 -0.24 -24.47
C LEU A 186 13.43 -1.24 -25.58
N GLU A 187 13.61 -0.78 -26.82
CA GLU A 187 13.92 -1.67 -27.94
C GLU A 187 15.21 -2.48 -27.72
N LYS A 188 16.25 -1.84 -27.17
CA LYS A 188 17.50 -2.51 -26.81
C LYS A 188 17.38 -3.51 -25.67
N ALA A 189 16.44 -3.27 -24.74
CA ALA A 189 16.21 -4.13 -23.58
C ALA A 189 15.48 -5.43 -23.97
N LEU A 190 14.70 -5.42 -25.06
CA LEU A 190 13.96 -6.60 -25.50
C LEU A 190 14.91 -7.66 -26.07
N ASN A 191 14.87 -8.85 -25.50
CA ASN A 191 15.72 -9.96 -25.87
C ASN A 191 15.01 -11.32 -25.57
N PRO A 192 15.58 -12.45 -25.98
CA PRO A 192 14.95 -13.76 -25.74
C PRO A 192 14.61 -14.06 -24.27
N ARG A 193 15.30 -13.45 -23.29
CA ARG A 193 15.02 -13.64 -21.87
C ARG A 193 13.85 -12.77 -21.35
N THR A 194 13.40 -11.79 -22.13
CA THR A 194 12.28 -10.94 -21.72
C THR A 194 10.99 -11.75 -21.66
N ALA A 195 10.39 -11.84 -20.47
CA ALA A 195 9.14 -12.54 -20.23
C ALA A 195 7.92 -11.66 -20.57
N MET A 196 7.97 -10.41 -20.15
CA MET A 196 6.91 -9.41 -20.41
C MET A 196 7.41 -7.99 -20.18
N ILE A 197 6.57 -7.02 -20.59
CA ILE A 197 6.69 -5.61 -20.21
C ILE A 197 5.57 -5.30 -19.22
N TYR A 198 5.88 -4.57 -18.15
CA TYR A 198 4.90 -4.05 -17.20
C TYR A 198 4.78 -2.53 -17.32
N ILE A 199 3.56 -2.02 -17.36
CA ILE A 199 3.24 -0.59 -17.38
C ILE A 199 2.22 -0.30 -16.29
N MET A 200 2.47 0.71 -15.47
CA MET A 200 1.47 1.30 -14.59
C MET A 200 0.64 2.32 -15.39
N ALA A 201 -0.67 2.18 -15.37
CA ALA A 201 -1.60 3.12 -16.02
C ALA A 201 -1.65 4.43 -15.20
N PHE A 202 -0.73 5.34 -15.51
CA PHE A 202 -0.58 6.64 -14.87
C PHE A 202 -0.14 7.69 -15.91
N ASP A 203 0.23 8.91 -15.48
CA ASP A 203 0.51 10.04 -16.35
C ASP A 203 1.50 9.74 -17.49
N GLU A 204 2.54 8.97 -17.21
CA GLU A 204 3.58 8.60 -18.18
C GLU A 204 3.14 7.55 -19.21
N ALA A 205 2.02 6.87 -18.97
CA ALA A 205 1.42 5.94 -19.93
C ALA A 205 0.43 6.62 -20.89
N GLN A 206 0.17 7.93 -20.71
CA GLN A 206 -0.75 8.69 -21.55
C GLN A 206 -0.24 8.81 -23.01
N PRO A 207 -1.15 9.03 -23.98
CA PRO A 207 -0.82 8.97 -25.41
C PRO A 207 0.28 9.93 -25.89
N ASN A 208 0.51 11.04 -25.19
CA ASN A 208 1.52 12.05 -25.50
C ASN A 208 2.91 11.74 -24.91
N GLN A 209 3.06 10.66 -24.15
CA GLN A 209 4.33 10.29 -23.52
C GLN A 209 5.16 9.35 -24.39
N PRO A 210 6.51 9.43 -24.30
CA PRO A 210 7.42 8.59 -25.11
C PRO A 210 7.18 7.09 -24.90
N LEU A 211 6.95 6.65 -23.67
CA LEU A 211 6.65 5.27 -23.29
C LEU A 211 5.16 5.04 -23.03
N SER A 212 4.29 5.76 -23.77
CA SER A 212 2.85 5.49 -23.75
C SER A 212 2.56 4.04 -24.14
N LEU A 213 1.44 3.49 -23.67
CA LEU A 213 1.05 2.11 -24.00
C LEU A 213 1.09 1.83 -25.51
N ALA A 214 0.59 2.76 -26.34
CA ALA A 214 0.57 2.59 -27.79
C ALA A 214 2.00 2.52 -28.39
N ASN A 215 2.93 3.34 -27.89
CA ASN A 215 4.34 3.31 -28.34
C ASN A 215 5.04 2.01 -27.89
N VAL A 216 4.81 1.62 -26.63
CA VAL A 216 5.35 0.36 -26.09
C VAL A 216 4.81 -0.84 -26.86
N ALA A 217 3.51 -0.87 -27.16
CA ALA A 217 2.87 -1.95 -27.92
C ALA A 217 3.49 -2.07 -29.34
N LYS A 218 3.72 -0.93 -30.01
CA LYS A 218 4.35 -0.91 -31.33
C LYS A 218 5.77 -1.50 -31.31
N ILE A 219 6.54 -1.25 -30.24
CA ILE A 219 7.91 -1.78 -30.09
C ILE A 219 7.87 -3.26 -29.69
N ALA A 220 6.97 -3.67 -28.81
CA ALA A 220 6.88 -5.03 -28.29
C ALA A 220 6.34 -6.04 -29.30
N GLN A 221 5.41 -5.64 -30.18
CA GLN A 221 4.71 -6.50 -31.12
C GLN A 221 5.63 -7.35 -32.03
N PRO A 222 6.71 -6.80 -32.67
CA PRO A 222 7.61 -7.59 -33.49
C PRO A 222 8.33 -8.69 -32.70
N HIS A 223 8.54 -8.48 -31.41
CA HIS A 223 9.19 -9.42 -30.49
C HIS A 223 8.22 -10.42 -29.84
N LYS A 224 6.91 -10.26 -30.04
CA LYS A 224 5.86 -11.07 -29.42
C LYS A 224 5.97 -11.13 -27.89
N ILE A 225 6.37 -10.02 -27.28
CA ILE A 225 6.52 -9.89 -25.83
C ILE A 225 5.21 -9.35 -25.25
N PRO A 226 4.57 -10.06 -24.29
CA PRO A 226 3.32 -9.63 -23.68
C PRO A 226 3.48 -8.33 -22.90
N ILE A 227 2.41 -7.52 -22.88
CA ILE A 227 2.31 -6.29 -22.10
C ILE A 227 1.22 -6.46 -21.03
N LEU A 228 1.64 -6.28 -19.77
CA LEU A 228 0.74 -6.20 -18.62
C LEU A 228 0.56 -4.74 -18.21
N VAL A 229 -0.69 -4.28 -18.15
CA VAL A 229 -1.05 -2.95 -17.65
C VAL A 229 -1.66 -3.06 -16.26
N ASP A 230 -1.10 -2.32 -15.31
CA ASP A 230 -1.65 -2.15 -13.96
C ASP A 230 -2.59 -0.93 -13.94
N ALA A 231 -3.88 -1.19 -13.97
CA ALA A 231 -4.96 -0.21 -13.88
C ALA A 231 -5.69 -0.29 -12.52
N ALA A 232 -4.99 -0.67 -11.46
CA ALA A 232 -5.57 -0.96 -10.14
C ALA A 232 -6.48 0.14 -9.60
N ALA A 233 -6.17 1.40 -9.88
CA ALA A 233 -6.92 2.56 -9.38
C ALA A 233 -7.90 3.16 -10.38
N GLU A 234 -7.98 2.63 -11.59
CA GLU A 234 -8.82 3.17 -12.64
C GLU A 234 -10.27 2.67 -12.57
N VAL A 235 -11.15 3.43 -13.17
CA VAL A 235 -12.51 2.99 -13.50
C VAL A 235 -12.46 1.97 -14.64
N LEU A 236 -13.27 0.93 -14.54
CA LEU A 236 -13.38 -0.08 -15.60
C LEU A 236 -14.07 0.51 -16.82
N THR A 237 -13.38 0.51 -17.96
CA THR A 237 -13.95 0.89 -19.26
C THR A 237 -14.40 -0.35 -20.04
N ILE A 238 -15.53 -0.24 -20.74
CA ILE A 238 -16.07 -1.32 -21.58
C ILE A 238 -16.49 -0.72 -22.94
N PRO A 239 -15.84 -1.08 -24.05
CA PRO A 239 -14.65 -1.95 -24.15
C PRO A 239 -13.44 -1.42 -23.40
N ASN A 240 -12.52 -2.31 -23.04
CA ASN A 240 -11.37 -1.92 -22.24
C ASN A 240 -10.32 -1.14 -23.06
N VAL A 241 -10.04 0.09 -22.65
CA VAL A 241 -9.13 1.00 -23.40
C VAL A 241 -7.69 0.51 -23.47
N HIS A 242 -7.22 -0.20 -22.45
CA HIS A 242 -5.84 -0.70 -22.42
C HIS A 242 -5.67 -1.91 -23.35
N LEU A 243 -6.65 -2.83 -23.37
CA LEU A 243 -6.65 -3.94 -24.31
C LEU A 243 -6.76 -3.45 -25.76
N GLN A 244 -7.59 -2.42 -26.01
CA GLN A 244 -7.66 -1.76 -27.31
C GLN A 244 -6.35 -1.02 -27.67
N GLY A 245 -5.65 -0.50 -26.66
CA GLY A 245 -4.35 0.19 -26.80
C GLY A 245 -3.16 -0.73 -27.04
N GLY A 246 -3.36 -2.06 -27.03
CA GLY A 246 -2.32 -3.04 -27.31
C GLY A 246 -1.76 -3.77 -26.10
N ALA A 247 -2.37 -3.64 -24.91
CA ALA A 247 -2.07 -4.50 -23.78
C ALA A 247 -2.57 -5.93 -24.03
N ASP A 248 -1.80 -6.93 -23.61
CA ASP A 248 -2.22 -8.33 -23.64
C ASP A 248 -3.04 -8.70 -22.40
N VAL A 249 -2.72 -8.07 -21.27
CA VAL A 249 -3.41 -8.24 -19.99
C VAL A 249 -3.54 -6.90 -19.28
N VAL A 250 -4.68 -6.67 -18.63
CA VAL A 250 -4.91 -5.54 -17.72
C VAL A 250 -5.42 -6.05 -16.37
N VAL A 251 -4.95 -5.43 -15.28
CA VAL A 251 -5.36 -5.80 -13.92
C VAL A 251 -6.00 -4.62 -13.18
N TYR A 252 -7.06 -4.91 -12.42
CA TYR A 252 -7.79 -3.95 -11.59
C TYR A 252 -7.87 -4.43 -10.14
N SER A 253 -7.94 -3.51 -9.19
CA SER A 253 -8.27 -3.82 -7.80
C SER A 253 -9.78 -3.83 -7.61
N GLY A 254 -10.34 -4.94 -7.14
CA GLY A 254 -11.77 -5.08 -6.88
C GLY A 254 -12.29 -4.13 -5.79
N GLY A 255 -11.50 -3.91 -4.75
CA GLY A 255 -11.81 -3.03 -3.62
C GLY A 255 -11.56 -1.54 -3.90
N LYS A 256 -11.66 -1.10 -5.15
CA LYS A 256 -11.54 0.31 -5.55
C LYS A 256 -12.79 0.78 -6.29
N ALA A 257 -12.67 1.40 -7.47
CA ALA A 257 -13.78 1.99 -8.22
C ALA A 257 -14.92 1.02 -8.51
N ILE A 258 -14.61 -0.25 -8.73
CA ILE A 258 -15.59 -1.31 -9.03
C ILE A 258 -16.45 -1.65 -7.79
N CYS A 259 -15.98 -1.38 -6.58
CA CYS A 259 -16.65 -1.67 -5.30
C CYS A 259 -17.01 -3.16 -5.10
N GLY A 260 -16.10 -4.04 -5.52
CA GLY A 260 -16.09 -5.46 -5.24
C GLY A 260 -15.39 -5.79 -3.92
N PRO A 261 -15.15 -7.09 -3.64
CA PRO A 261 -14.45 -7.49 -2.43
C PRO A 261 -13.05 -6.88 -2.36
N GLN A 262 -12.67 -6.40 -1.17
CA GLN A 262 -11.37 -5.74 -0.93
C GLN A 262 -10.18 -6.65 -1.30
N CYS A 263 -10.30 -7.94 -1.05
CA CYS A 263 -9.26 -8.93 -1.35
C CYS A 263 -9.34 -9.49 -2.78
N ALA A 264 -10.27 -9.04 -3.63
CA ALA A 264 -10.37 -9.50 -5.02
C ALA A 264 -9.69 -8.55 -6.00
N GLY A 265 -9.17 -9.12 -7.09
CA GLY A 265 -8.67 -8.40 -8.27
C GLY A 265 -9.30 -8.94 -9.53
N LEU A 266 -9.53 -8.08 -10.50
CA LEU A 266 -10.01 -8.43 -11.84
C LEU A 266 -8.83 -8.41 -12.80
N VAL A 267 -8.65 -9.50 -13.54
CA VAL A 267 -7.65 -9.64 -14.60
C VAL A 267 -8.36 -9.94 -15.91
N LEU A 268 -8.13 -9.12 -16.93
CA LEU A 268 -8.75 -9.27 -18.25
C LEU A 268 -7.67 -9.33 -19.32
N GLY A 269 -7.84 -10.13 -20.37
CA GLY A 269 -6.90 -10.17 -21.48
C GLY A 269 -6.89 -11.48 -22.25
N LYS A 270 -5.73 -11.84 -22.78
CA LYS A 270 -5.53 -13.03 -23.59
C LYS A 270 -5.76 -14.32 -22.81
N LYS A 271 -6.57 -15.21 -23.38
CA LYS A 271 -7.02 -16.43 -22.72
C LYS A 271 -5.88 -17.37 -22.36
N ASP A 272 -4.93 -17.58 -23.25
CA ASP A 272 -3.76 -18.46 -23.02
C ASP A 272 -2.89 -17.99 -21.86
N ILE A 273 -2.65 -16.68 -21.74
CA ILE A 273 -1.92 -16.08 -20.61
C ILE A 273 -2.73 -16.25 -19.31
N LEU A 274 -4.04 -15.97 -19.33
CA LEU A 274 -4.88 -16.02 -18.14
C LEU A 274 -5.13 -17.45 -17.66
N MET A 275 -5.23 -18.43 -18.55
CA MET A 275 -5.28 -19.85 -18.19
C MET A 275 -3.97 -20.31 -17.54
N SER A 276 -2.82 -19.87 -18.07
CA SER A 276 -1.52 -20.12 -17.44
C SER A 276 -1.37 -19.42 -16.08
N ALA A 277 -1.92 -18.21 -15.94
CA ALA A 277 -1.95 -17.47 -14.68
C ALA A 277 -2.86 -18.15 -13.64
N TRP A 278 -3.98 -18.75 -14.07
CA TRP A 278 -4.83 -19.55 -13.20
C TRP A 278 -4.10 -20.77 -12.66
N GLN A 279 -3.34 -21.49 -13.50
CA GLN A 279 -2.50 -22.60 -13.04
C GLN A 279 -1.42 -22.18 -12.01
N ALA A 280 -0.94 -20.94 -12.10
CA ALA A 280 0.01 -20.40 -11.13
C ALA A 280 -0.66 -19.96 -9.81
N SER A 281 -1.99 -19.87 -9.77
CA SER A 281 -2.77 -19.43 -8.60
C SER A 281 -3.27 -20.60 -7.74
N SER A 282 -3.82 -20.28 -6.56
CA SER A 282 -4.63 -21.23 -5.78
C SER A 282 -5.89 -21.61 -6.58
N PRO A 283 -6.33 -22.90 -6.59
CA PRO A 283 -5.99 -23.96 -5.65
C PRO A 283 -4.72 -24.76 -5.98
N HIS A 284 -4.09 -24.50 -7.12
CA HIS A 284 -2.89 -25.24 -7.53
C HIS A 284 -1.69 -24.95 -6.63
N HIS A 285 -0.73 -25.87 -6.60
CA HIS A 285 0.49 -25.73 -5.82
C HIS A 285 1.57 -25.08 -6.71
N GLY A 286 1.83 -23.81 -6.46
CA GLY A 286 2.76 -22.99 -7.21
C GLY A 286 2.98 -21.64 -6.52
N PRO A 287 3.54 -20.65 -7.21
CA PRO A 287 3.90 -19.37 -6.61
C PRO A 287 2.72 -18.56 -6.06
N GLY A 288 1.51 -18.79 -6.56
CA GLY A 288 0.30 -18.10 -6.09
C GLY A 288 -0.54 -18.89 -5.09
N ARG A 289 -0.04 -20.02 -4.57
CA ARG A 289 -0.78 -20.80 -3.55
C ARG A 289 -1.00 -20.02 -2.26
N ASP A 290 -0.14 -19.08 -1.96
CA ASP A 290 -0.24 -18.12 -0.85
C ASP A 290 -1.26 -16.99 -1.10
N ASN A 291 -1.70 -16.80 -2.34
CA ASN A 291 -2.67 -15.78 -2.75
C ASN A 291 -4.06 -16.42 -3.02
N LYS A 292 -4.59 -17.09 -2.02
CA LYS A 292 -5.89 -17.77 -2.11
C LYS A 292 -7.03 -16.76 -2.21
N VAL A 293 -7.89 -16.93 -3.21
CA VAL A 293 -9.18 -16.24 -3.34
C VAL A 293 -10.31 -17.27 -3.16
N GLY A 294 -11.31 -16.95 -2.34
CA GLY A 294 -12.45 -17.81 -2.06
C GLY A 294 -13.51 -17.74 -3.15
N ARG A 295 -14.40 -18.74 -3.21
CA ARG A 295 -15.54 -18.72 -4.12
C ARG A 295 -16.47 -17.54 -3.86
N GLU A 296 -16.53 -17.10 -2.62
CA GLU A 296 -17.29 -15.95 -2.17
C GLU A 296 -16.77 -14.68 -2.85
N GLU A 297 -15.48 -14.43 -2.77
CA GLU A 297 -14.83 -13.28 -3.39
C GLU A 297 -14.82 -13.39 -4.92
N MET A 298 -14.69 -14.59 -5.47
CA MET A 298 -14.74 -14.80 -6.92
C MET A 298 -16.11 -14.42 -7.49
N LEU A 299 -17.20 -14.90 -6.90
CA LEU A 299 -18.57 -14.53 -7.31
C LEU A 299 -18.92 -13.09 -6.91
N GLY A 300 -18.39 -12.60 -5.79
CA GLY A 300 -18.52 -11.20 -5.41
C GLY A 300 -17.89 -10.25 -6.43
N MET A 301 -16.71 -10.60 -6.96
CA MET A 301 -16.05 -9.81 -8.00
C MET A 301 -16.83 -9.85 -9.33
N LEU A 302 -17.34 -11.01 -9.72
CA LEU A 302 -18.19 -11.13 -10.89
C LEU A 302 -19.45 -10.25 -10.75
N ALA A 303 -20.14 -10.33 -9.61
CA ALA A 303 -21.31 -9.51 -9.32
C ALA A 303 -20.98 -8.01 -9.34
N ALA A 304 -19.78 -7.62 -8.88
CA ALA A 304 -19.30 -6.24 -8.94
C ALA A 304 -19.17 -5.74 -10.39
N VAL A 305 -18.62 -6.57 -11.30
CA VAL A 305 -18.54 -6.25 -12.73
C VAL A 305 -19.93 -6.19 -13.37
N GLU A 306 -20.82 -7.12 -13.06
CA GLU A 306 -22.22 -7.08 -13.53
C GLU A 306 -22.96 -5.83 -13.04
N ALA A 307 -22.78 -5.46 -11.78
CA ALA A 307 -23.33 -4.22 -11.23
C ALA A 307 -22.75 -3.00 -11.92
N TRP A 308 -21.42 -2.99 -12.20
CA TRP A 308 -20.73 -1.90 -12.88
C TRP A 308 -21.36 -1.59 -14.24
N THR A 309 -21.70 -2.61 -15.03
CA THR A 309 -22.32 -2.42 -16.35
C THR A 309 -23.74 -1.80 -16.30
N LYS A 310 -24.38 -1.86 -15.13
CA LYS A 310 -25.76 -1.39 -14.92
C LYS A 310 -25.85 -0.10 -14.09
N ARG A 311 -24.72 0.42 -13.59
CA ARG A 311 -24.68 1.61 -12.73
C ARG A 311 -25.12 2.86 -13.51
N ASP A 312 -25.87 3.72 -12.86
CA ASP A 312 -26.12 5.08 -13.32
C ASP A 312 -24.95 5.99 -12.92
N HIS A 313 -23.82 5.82 -13.63
CA HIS A 313 -22.61 6.63 -13.37
C HIS A 313 -22.86 8.16 -13.43
N PRO A 314 -23.66 8.69 -14.37
CA PRO A 314 -24.00 10.12 -14.38
C PRO A 314 -24.82 10.55 -13.16
N GLY A 315 -25.76 9.74 -12.69
CA GLY A 315 -26.55 10.01 -11.50
C GLY A 315 -25.74 9.98 -10.21
N GLU A 316 -24.82 9.00 -10.09
CA GLU A 316 -23.86 8.95 -8.98
C GLU A 316 -22.96 10.20 -8.97
N TRP A 317 -22.46 10.64 -10.13
CA TRP A 317 -21.62 11.85 -10.24
C TRP A 317 -22.35 13.10 -9.78
N LYS A 318 -23.61 13.28 -10.20
CA LYS A 318 -24.46 14.40 -9.75
C LYS A 318 -24.66 14.36 -8.23
N THR A 319 -24.87 13.19 -7.66
CA THR A 319 -25.03 13.00 -6.22
C THR A 319 -23.74 13.43 -5.49
N TRP A 320 -22.58 12.99 -5.96
CA TRP A 320 -21.29 13.39 -5.41
C TRP A 320 -21.07 14.90 -5.45
N LEU A 321 -21.35 15.55 -6.58
CA LEU A 321 -21.27 17.01 -6.69
C LEU A 321 -22.20 17.71 -5.70
N SER A 322 -23.41 17.18 -5.45
CA SER A 322 -24.34 17.75 -4.47
C SER A 322 -23.82 17.67 -3.05
N TRP A 323 -23.11 16.57 -2.69
CA TRP A 323 -22.46 16.44 -1.39
C TRP A 323 -21.32 17.43 -1.22
N LEU A 324 -20.49 17.63 -2.25
CA LEU A 324 -19.41 18.62 -2.21
C LEU A 324 -19.95 20.06 -2.11
N ASP A 325 -21.02 20.39 -2.84
CA ASP A 325 -21.69 21.69 -2.74
C ASP A 325 -22.21 21.96 -1.32
N HIS A 326 -22.83 20.95 -0.67
CA HIS A 326 -23.29 21.05 0.72
C HIS A 326 -22.12 21.35 1.68
N ILE A 327 -21.01 20.62 1.55
CA ILE A 327 -19.81 20.84 2.38
C ILE A 327 -19.23 22.22 2.11
N ALA A 328 -19.03 22.59 0.84
CA ALA A 328 -18.46 23.86 0.41
C ALA A 328 -19.25 25.06 0.95
N LYS A 329 -20.58 25.05 0.81
CA LYS A 329 -21.46 26.13 1.31
C LYS A 329 -21.29 26.36 2.81
N LYS A 330 -21.14 25.28 3.59
CA LYS A 330 -20.96 25.43 5.04
C LYS A 330 -19.60 25.99 5.40
N VAL A 331 -18.53 25.41 4.86
CA VAL A 331 -17.16 25.80 5.25
C VAL A 331 -16.74 27.17 4.72
N SER A 332 -17.29 27.59 3.57
CA SER A 332 -17.03 28.93 3.00
C SER A 332 -17.62 30.09 3.82
N THR A 333 -18.43 29.80 4.86
CA THR A 333 -18.88 30.84 5.82
C THR A 333 -17.78 31.23 6.80
N ILE A 334 -16.67 30.50 6.85
CA ILE A 334 -15.51 30.80 7.70
C ILE A 334 -14.64 31.80 6.96
N GLU A 335 -14.34 32.94 7.59
CA GLU A 335 -13.50 34.00 7.02
C GLU A 335 -12.11 33.44 6.67
N GLY A 336 -11.67 33.72 5.42
CA GLY A 336 -10.37 33.26 4.90
C GLY A 336 -10.35 31.83 4.35
N VAL A 337 -11.46 31.10 4.41
CA VAL A 337 -11.60 29.80 3.76
C VAL A 337 -12.15 29.96 2.35
N THR A 338 -11.49 29.34 1.40
CA THR A 338 -11.93 29.28 0.00
C THR A 338 -12.10 27.82 -0.44
N THR A 339 -13.00 27.58 -1.38
CA THR A 339 -13.31 26.24 -1.87
C THR A 339 -13.28 26.21 -3.40
N SER A 340 -12.84 25.06 -3.95
CA SER A 340 -12.94 24.77 -5.38
C SER A 340 -13.19 23.28 -5.60
N VAL A 341 -14.03 22.97 -6.59
CA VAL A 341 -14.28 21.58 -7.01
C VAL A 341 -13.42 21.27 -8.23
N PHE A 342 -12.71 20.15 -8.18
CA PHE A 342 -11.97 19.57 -9.29
C PHE A 342 -12.70 18.32 -9.77
N GLU A 343 -12.98 18.26 -11.06
CA GLU A 343 -13.59 17.10 -11.72
C GLU A 343 -12.55 16.43 -12.63
N PRO A 344 -11.97 15.26 -12.21
CA PRO A 344 -10.95 14.58 -13.00
C PRO A 344 -11.53 13.99 -14.29
N THR A 345 -10.78 14.10 -15.36
CA THR A 345 -11.08 13.51 -16.67
C THR A 345 -10.38 12.16 -16.87
N GLU A 346 -9.26 11.96 -16.18
CA GLU A 346 -8.48 10.72 -16.20
C GLU A 346 -9.25 9.58 -15.55
N LEU A 347 -8.81 8.35 -15.82
CA LEU A 347 -9.49 7.14 -15.34
C LEU A 347 -9.13 6.79 -13.89
N SER A 348 -7.96 7.22 -13.41
CA SER A 348 -7.45 6.87 -12.08
C SER A 348 -8.15 7.66 -10.98
N ASN A 349 -8.63 6.95 -9.96
CA ASN A 349 -9.33 7.53 -8.80
C ASN A 349 -10.43 8.55 -9.18
N ARG A 350 -11.15 8.28 -10.26
CA ARG A 350 -12.08 9.19 -10.89
C ARG A 350 -13.32 9.43 -10.04
N SER A 351 -13.27 10.49 -9.25
CA SER A 351 -14.41 11.07 -8.53
C SER A 351 -14.15 12.55 -8.31
N PRO A 352 -15.20 13.42 -8.22
CA PRO A 352 -14.99 14.84 -7.96
C PRO A 352 -14.37 15.05 -6.58
N VAL A 353 -13.52 16.07 -6.47
CA VAL A 353 -12.76 16.42 -5.26
C VAL A 353 -13.04 17.87 -4.88
N LEU A 354 -13.40 18.12 -3.63
CA LEU A 354 -13.48 19.46 -3.07
C LEU A 354 -12.14 19.80 -2.42
N ASN A 355 -11.51 20.88 -2.88
CA ASN A 355 -10.35 21.48 -2.25
C ASN A 355 -10.84 22.62 -1.34
N ILE A 356 -10.44 22.60 -0.07
CA ILE A 356 -10.72 23.63 0.93
C ILE A 356 -9.38 24.23 1.32
N ASN A 357 -9.18 25.53 1.08
CA ASN A 357 -7.90 26.20 1.19
C ASN A 357 -7.98 27.39 2.16
N TRP A 358 -6.89 27.62 2.88
CA TRP A 358 -6.73 28.80 3.75
C TRP A 358 -5.25 29.13 3.95
N ASP A 359 -4.99 30.29 4.54
CA ASP A 359 -3.66 30.67 4.99
C ASP A 359 -3.43 30.18 6.42
N VAL A 360 -2.32 29.50 6.67
CA VAL A 360 -1.97 28.97 8.01
C VAL A 360 -1.94 30.08 9.05
N ALA A 361 -1.43 31.27 8.69
CA ALA A 361 -1.34 32.40 9.61
C ALA A 361 -2.72 32.96 10.02
N GLN A 362 -3.74 32.76 9.17
CA GLN A 362 -5.10 33.26 9.43
C GLN A 362 -5.87 32.37 10.41
N LEU A 363 -5.79 31.03 10.26
CA LEU A 363 -6.52 30.09 11.13
C LEU A 363 -5.63 29.42 12.18
N ASN A 364 -4.32 29.63 12.13
CA ASN A 364 -3.32 29.05 13.05
C ASN A 364 -3.38 27.51 13.14
N ILE A 365 -3.74 26.86 12.02
CA ILE A 365 -3.79 25.40 11.89
C ILE A 365 -3.42 25.01 10.46
N THR A 366 -2.67 23.90 10.30
CA THR A 366 -2.36 23.30 8.99
C THR A 366 -3.40 22.28 8.58
N GLY A 367 -3.45 21.92 7.31
CA GLY A 367 -4.32 20.88 6.79
C GLY A 367 -4.02 19.51 7.40
N GLU A 368 -2.73 19.21 7.62
CA GLU A 368 -2.30 17.97 8.26
C GLU A 368 -2.82 17.87 9.71
N GLU A 369 -2.80 18.98 10.46
CA GLU A 369 -3.36 19.01 11.80
C GLU A 369 -4.88 18.84 11.80
N VAL A 370 -5.59 19.44 10.83
CA VAL A 370 -7.02 19.22 10.62
C VAL A 370 -7.29 17.75 10.29
N ALA A 371 -6.51 17.15 9.39
CA ALA A 371 -6.65 15.75 9.03
C ALA A 371 -6.40 14.81 10.21
N GLU A 372 -5.42 15.12 11.05
CA GLU A 372 -5.14 14.37 12.27
C GLU A 372 -6.28 14.49 13.28
N GLU A 373 -6.79 15.69 13.53
CA GLU A 373 -7.91 15.93 14.46
C GLU A 373 -9.19 15.22 14.00
N LEU A 374 -9.52 15.30 12.71
CA LEU A 374 -10.68 14.61 12.13
C LEU A 374 -10.51 13.09 12.16
N GLY A 375 -9.29 12.60 11.92
CA GLY A 375 -8.98 11.17 11.91
C GLY A 375 -8.97 10.52 13.32
N ARG A 376 -8.71 11.29 14.37
CA ARG A 376 -8.63 10.77 15.75
C ARG A 376 -9.91 10.93 16.55
N ASN A 377 -10.66 12.02 16.35
CA ASN A 377 -11.83 12.36 17.14
C ASN A 377 -13.13 11.98 16.44
N LYS A 378 -14.09 11.47 17.23
CA LYS A 378 -15.41 11.01 16.75
C LYS A 378 -16.35 12.17 16.39
N PRO A 379 -17.18 12.02 15.36
CA PRO A 379 -17.09 11.01 14.28
C PRO A 379 -15.80 11.16 13.48
N ARG A 380 -15.08 10.03 13.25
CA ARG A 380 -13.79 10.05 12.54
C ARG A 380 -13.99 10.25 11.05
N VAL A 381 -13.14 11.10 10.45
CA VAL A 381 -13.16 11.38 9.02
C VAL A 381 -11.73 11.29 8.47
N ALA A 382 -11.52 10.46 7.46
CA ALA A 382 -10.25 10.39 6.73
C ALA A 382 -10.30 11.33 5.53
N ILE A 383 -9.35 12.27 5.44
CA ILE A 383 -9.22 13.26 4.35
C ILE A 383 -7.76 13.31 3.85
N GLY A 384 -7.56 13.90 2.68
CA GLY A 384 -6.24 14.35 2.22
C GLY A 384 -5.89 15.73 2.77
N ALA A 385 -4.58 16.03 2.91
CA ALA A 385 -4.09 17.31 3.36
C ALA A 385 -2.74 17.65 2.73
N GLN A 386 -2.46 18.94 2.55
CA GLN A 386 -1.21 19.45 2.03
C GLN A 386 -0.96 20.87 2.55
N THR A 387 0.28 21.11 2.99
CA THR A 387 0.75 22.47 3.34
C THR A 387 2.04 22.78 2.58
N LYS A 388 2.09 23.95 1.97
CA LYS A 388 3.25 24.46 1.24
C LYS A 388 3.30 25.98 1.33
N ASP A 389 4.46 26.52 1.66
CA ASP A 389 4.74 27.97 1.66
C ASP A 389 3.70 28.80 2.43
N GLY A 390 3.29 28.35 3.61
CA GLY A 390 2.29 28.99 4.47
C GLY A 390 0.84 28.84 4.03
N LYS A 391 0.58 28.32 2.83
CA LYS A 391 -0.77 27.96 2.36
C LYS A 391 -1.04 26.51 2.62
N THR A 392 -2.26 26.21 3.00
CA THR A 392 -2.66 24.83 3.32
C THR A 392 -4.02 24.49 2.73
N SER A 393 -4.23 23.21 2.51
CA SER A 393 -5.50 22.68 2.01
C SER A 393 -5.82 21.32 2.59
N ILE A 394 -7.11 21.00 2.58
CA ILE A 394 -7.64 19.65 2.75
C ILE A 394 -8.47 19.28 1.54
N ASN A 395 -8.50 17.98 1.22
CA ASN A 395 -9.19 17.47 0.05
C ASN A 395 -10.24 16.44 0.47
N ILE A 396 -11.46 16.61 -0.01
CA ILE A 396 -12.59 15.71 0.20
C ILE A 396 -12.89 15.00 -1.11
N THR A 397 -12.64 13.69 -1.12
CA THR A 397 -12.91 12.78 -2.24
C THR A 397 -14.22 12.06 -1.98
N THR A 398 -15.16 12.10 -2.93
CA THR A 398 -16.53 11.60 -2.71
C THR A 398 -16.76 10.14 -3.02
N GLY A 399 -15.91 9.50 -3.82
CA GLY A 399 -16.15 8.16 -4.37
C GLY A 399 -16.40 7.05 -3.35
N GLN A 400 -16.07 7.28 -2.07
CA GLN A 400 -16.30 6.33 -0.97
C GLN A 400 -17.24 6.84 0.12
N MET A 401 -17.74 8.06 -0.02
CA MET A 401 -18.75 8.61 0.90
C MET A 401 -20.07 7.85 0.76
N GLN A 402 -20.78 7.74 1.87
CA GLN A 402 -22.11 7.13 1.93
C GLN A 402 -23.18 8.21 2.14
N PRO A 403 -24.44 7.94 1.80
CA PRO A 403 -25.54 8.89 2.02
C PRO A 403 -25.57 9.42 3.47
N GLY A 404 -25.64 10.76 3.62
CA GLY A 404 -25.61 11.45 4.91
C GLY A 404 -24.22 11.78 5.46
N ASN A 405 -23.14 11.25 4.86
CA ASN A 405 -21.78 11.60 5.26
C ASN A 405 -21.45 13.07 5.00
N ASP A 406 -22.01 13.67 3.95
CA ASP A 406 -21.84 15.08 3.60
C ASP A 406 -22.18 16.01 4.77
N LYS A 407 -23.26 15.74 5.51
CA LYS A 407 -23.69 16.54 6.66
C LYS A 407 -22.72 16.42 7.83
N ILE A 408 -22.29 15.19 8.13
CA ILE A 408 -21.34 14.92 9.22
C ILE A 408 -19.99 15.58 8.90
N VAL A 409 -19.49 15.37 7.68
CA VAL A 409 -18.21 15.91 7.23
C VAL A 409 -18.21 17.43 7.25
N ALA A 410 -19.27 18.06 6.73
CA ALA A 410 -19.42 19.52 6.73
C ALA A 410 -19.37 20.09 8.16
N ASN A 411 -20.09 19.46 9.10
CA ASN A 411 -20.10 19.90 10.51
C ASN A 411 -18.72 19.72 11.14
N ARG A 412 -18.09 18.56 10.97
CA ARG A 412 -16.78 18.26 11.56
C ARG A 412 -15.68 19.21 11.07
N ILE A 413 -15.64 19.48 9.76
CA ILE A 413 -14.66 20.44 9.20
C ILE A 413 -14.94 21.84 9.72
N TYR A 414 -16.20 22.27 9.71
CA TYR A 414 -16.61 23.57 10.24
C TYR A 414 -16.20 23.75 11.71
N ASP A 415 -16.51 22.76 12.56
CA ASP A 415 -16.21 22.80 13.99
C ASP A 415 -14.70 22.91 14.25
N VAL A 416 -13.87 22.24 13.44
CA VAL A 416 -12.42 22.32 13.58
C VAL A 416 -11.89 23.67 13.07
N LEU A 417 -12.31 24.13 11.89
CA LEU A 417 -11.75 25.35 11.28
C LEU A 417 -12.25 26.64 11.97
N SER A 418 -13.45 26.65 12.54
CA SER A 418 -14.02 27.83 13.21
C SER A 418 -13.45 28.08 14.62
N GLN A 419 -12.66 27.16 15.16
CA GLN A 419 -12.05 27.35 16.48
C GLN A 419 -11.01 28.48 16.46
N LYS A 420 -11.09 29.38 17.43
CA LYS A 420 -10.05 30.40 17.65
C LYS A 420 -8.80 29.75 18.22
N ARG A 421 -7.68 29.97 17.56
CA ARG A 421 -6.36 29.46 17.96
C ARG A 421 -5.37 30.61 18.10
N ASN A 422 -4.51 30.51 19.10
CA ASN A 422 -3.39 31.43 19.23
C ASN A 422 -2.36 31.17 18.12
N PRO A 423 -1.66 32.19 17.63
CA PRO A 423 -0.52 32.00 16.73
C PRO A 423 0.49 31.04 17.35
N LYS A 424 1.03 30.15 16.54
CA LYS A 424 2.11 29.27 16.96
C LYS A 424 3.38 30.09 17.16
N PRO A 425 4.22 29.74 18.17
CA PRO A 425 5.55 30.33 18.28
C PRO A 425 6.31 30.14 16.96
N THR A 426 6.88 31.20 16.44
CA THR A 426 7.73 31.18 15.24
C THR A 426 9.17 30.82 15.57
N GLU A 427 9.57 31.04 16.82
CA GLU A 427 10.89 30.73 17.32
C GLU A 427 10.86 29.43 18.11
N LEU A 428 11.87 28.58 17.90
CA LEU A 428 12.07 27.36 18.64
C LEU A 428 12.80 27.69 19.97
N ASP A 429 12.48 26.98 21.03
CA ASP A 429 13.21 27.09 22.28
C ASP A 429 14.70 26.79 22.07
N ALA A 430 15.57 27.55 22.71
CA ALA A 430 17.01 27.36 22.57
C ALA A 430 17.43 25.93 22.92
N PRO A 431 18.34 25.30 22.13
CA PRO A 431 18.81 23.96 22.41
C PRO A 431 19.44 23.84 23.79
N SER A 432 19.11 22.77 24.51
CA SER A 432 19.70 22.51 25.84
C SER A 432 21.20 22.14 25.80
N ALA A 433 21.68 21.65 24.65
CA ALA A 433 23.08 21.29 24.42
C ALA A 433 23.41 21.22 22.93
N ASN A 434 24.69 21.22 22.60
CA ASN A 434 25.20 20.89 21.28
C ASN A 434 25.29 19.36 21.13
N ILE A 435 24.57 18.81 20.16
CA ILE A 435 24.54 17.39 19.88
C ILE A 435 25.37 16.99 18.64
N SER A 436 26.16 17.91 18.09
CA SER A 436 27.03 17.58 16.96
C SER A 436 27.97 16.43 17.32
N GLY A 437 28.22 15.57 16.35
CA GLY A 437 29.07 14.39 16.47
C GLY A 437 28.41 13.10 16.04
N ARG A 438 29.06 12.00 16.37
CA ARG A 438 28.56 10.66 16.05
C ARG A 438 27.79 10.08 17.23
N TRP A 439 26.67 9.46 16.91
CA TRP A 439 25.81 8.73 17.83
C TRP A 439 25.59 7.31 17.33
N ASP A 440 25.85 6.30 18.15
CA ASP A 440 25.54 4.91 17.85
C ASP A 440 24.15 4.60 18.43
N ALA A 441 23.23 4.22 17.57
CA ALA A 441 21.83 4.02 17.90
C ALA A 441 21.45 2.53 17.83
N ASP A 442 20.95 2.02 18.94
CA ASP A 442 20.29 0.72 19.02
C ASP A 442 18.79 0.93 18.74
N ILE A 443 18.26 0.23 17.74
CA ILE A 443 16.85 0.29 17.35
C ILE A 443 16.20 -1.03 17.69
N GLU A 444 15.07 -0.97 18.40
CA GLU A 444 14.25 -2.12 18.79
C GLU A 444 12.99 -2.17 17.92
N PHE A 445 12.90 -3.17 17.05
CA PHE A 445 11.72 -3.54 16.30
C PHE A 445 10.86 -4.55 17.09
N PHE A 446 9.75 -5.02 16.53
CA PHE A 446 8.85 -5.95 17.22
C PHE A 446 9.50 -7.28 17.63
N SER A 447 10.43 -7.79 16.84
CA SER A 447 11.05 -9.11 17.05
C SER A 447 12.56 -9.14 16.77
N SER A 448 13.17 -7.99 16.51
CA SER A 448 14.60 -7.88 16.21
C SER A 448 15.18 -6.54 16.67
N THR A 449 16.49 -6.43 16.65
CA THR A 449 17.23 -5.18 16.90
C THR A 449 18.18 -4.89 15.76
N SER A 450 18.46 -3.62 15.51
CA SER A 450 19.46 -3.18 14.52
C SER A 450 20.34 -2.07 15.10
N LYS A 451 21.57 -2.00 14.63
CA LYS A 451 22.53 -0.96 15.00
C LYS A 451 22.67 0.04 13.87
N HIS A 452 22.31 1.27 14.16
CA HIS A 452 22.46 2.40 13.25
C HIS A 452 23.48 3.40 13.79
N ALA A 453 23.90 4.35 12.95
CA ALA A 453 24.70 5.49 13.41
C ALA A 453 24.10 6.79 12.85
N LEU A 454 24.08 7.82 13.70
CA LEU A 454 23.70 9.17 13.31
C LEU A 454 24.95 10.04 13.38
N VAL A 455 25.28 10.73 12.28
CA VAL A 455 26.32 11.76 12.25
C VAL A 455 25.60 13.08 12.16
N ILE A 456 25.72 13.89 13.21
CA ILE A 456 24.93 15.10 13.40
C ILE A 456 25.85 16.31 13.30
N GLU A 457 25.42 17.28 12.51
CA GLU A 457 25.89 18.67 12.49
C GLU A 457 24.75 19.57 12.95
N GLN A 458 24.99 20.40 13.97
CA GLN A 458 24.01 21.30 14.55
C GLN A 458 24.40 22.74 14.34
N ASP A 459 23.47 23.55 13.84
CA ASP A 459 23.54 25.01 13.76
C ASP A 459 22.30 25.61 14.46
N GLY A 460 22.50 26.11 15.66
CA GLY A 460 21.41 26.53 16.52
C GLY A 460 20.39 25.40 16.76
N ASN A 461 19.15 25.63 16.41
CA ASN A 461 18.08 24.62 16.49
C ASN A 461 18.05 23.64 15.31
N TRP A 462 18.80 23.93 14.25
CA TRP A 462 18.75 23.14 13.02
C TRP A 462 19.79 22.03 13.04
N ILE A 463 19.39 20.88 12.50
CA ILE A 463 20.20 19.68 12.42
C ILE A 463 20.25 19.22 10.98
N GLN A 464 21.46 18.90 10.52
CA GLN A 464 21.71 18.16 9.28
C GLN A 464 22.73 17.06 9.55
N GLY A 465 22.83 16.09 8.64
CA GLY A 465 23.83 15.05 8.78
C GLY A 465 23.46 13.77 8.05
N LEU A 466 24.01 12.65 8.52
CA LEU A 466 23.87 11.35 7.90
C LEU A 466 23.25 10.35 8.87
N HIS A 467 22.34 9.53 8.36
CA HIS A 467 21.82 8.34 9.03
C HIS A 467 22.35 7.10 8.31
N LYS A 468 23.26 6.38 8.97
CA LYS A 468 23.73 5.07 8.50
C LYS A 468 22.83 4.00 9.09
N GLY A 469 22.01 3.38 8.25
CA GLY A 469 21.21 2.21 8.57
C GLY A 469 21.98 0.92 8.37
N GLU A 470 21.27 -0.19 8.33
CA GLU A 470 21.84 -1.53 8.15
C GLU A 470 22.42 -1.74 6.74
N PHE A 471 21.74 -1.22 5.71
CA PHE A 471 22.11 -1.44 4.32
C PHE A 471 22.58 -0.18 3.58
N THR A 472 22.13 1.01 4.02
CA THR A 472 22.37 2.27 3.29
C THR A 472 22.75 3.41 4.22
N VAL A 473 23.40 4.42 3.64
CA VAL A 473 23.64 5.72 4.27
C VAL A 473 22.77 6.75 3.54
N ARG A 474 22.11 7.61 4.29
CA ARG A 474 21.15 8.58 3.78
C ARG A 474 21.28 9.92 4.47
N ASP A 475 20.89 10.98 3.77
CA ASP A 475 20.81 12.32 4.35
C ASP A 475 19.77 12.37 5.46
N MET A 476 20.07 13.15 6.48
CA MET A 476 19.22 13.37 7.63
C MET A 476 19.15 14.86 7.93
N ARG A 477 17.96 15.32 8.29
CA ARG A 477 17.72 16.70 8.73
C ARG A 477 16.70 16.75 9.85
N GLY A 478 16.72 17.82 10.63
CA GLY A 478 15.74 17.97 11.70
C GLY A 478 15.97 19.19 12.57
N THR A 479 15.44 19.12 13.79
CA THR A 479 15.51 20.19 14.78
C THR A 479 15.76 19.66 16.18
N ILE A 480 16.35 20.52 17.03
CA ILE A 480 16.36 20.36 18.47
C ILE A 480 15.69 21.60 19.09
N GLU A 481 14.74 21.39 19.99
CA GLU A 481 13.99 22.39 20.72
C GLU A 481 14.07 22.04 22.21
N GLY A 482 14.74 22.88 22.99
CA GLY A 482 15.16 22.49 24.34
C GLY A 482 15.95 21.18 24.30
N ASN A 483 15.40 20.11 24.85
CA ASN A 483 15.95 18.74 24.81
C ASN A 483 15.19 17.79 23.87
N ILE A 484 14.21 18.28 23.14
CA ILE A 484 13.40 17.48 22.19
C ILE A 484 14.07 17.51 20.82
N ILE A 485 14.31 16.34 20.26
CA ILE A 485 14.96 16.15 18.96
C ILE A 485 13.99 15.50 18.01
N LYS A 486 13.86 16.08 16.82
CA LYS A 486 13.09 15.52 15.70
C LYS A 486 13.97 15.42 14.47
N LEU A 487 14.17 14.23 13.94
CA LEU A 487 15.02 14.00 12.76
C LEU A 487 14.23 13.23 11.70
N ARG A 488 14.51 13.51 10.45
CA ARG A 488 13.94 12.76 9.31
C ARG A 488 15.03 12.33 8.35
N SER A 489 15.01 11.06 7.99
CA SER A 489 15.74 10.51 6.85
C SER A 489 14.83 9.61 6.04
N VAL A 490 15.14 9.39 4.74
CA VAL A 490 14.35 8.56 3.85
C VAL A 490 15.24 7.57 3.13
N ASP A 491 14.95 6.30 3.26
CA ASP A 491 15.56 5.24 2.47
C ASP A 491 14.73 5.06 1.20
N ARG A 492 15.36 5.10 0.04
CA ARG A 492 14.68 4.99 -1.26
C ARG A 492 15.34 3.93 -2.10
N LEU A 493 14.53 2.95 -2.49
CA LEU A 493 14.83 2.01 -3.55
C LEU A 493 13.91 2.28 -4.73
N PRO A 494 14.26 1.91 -5.96
CA PRO A 494 13.33 1.97 -7.07
C PRO A 494 12.03 1.22 -6.72
N GLY A 495 10.91 1.94 -6.79
CA GLY A 495 9.59 1.41 -6.45
C GLY A 495 9.25 1.35 -4.97
N ASP A 496 10.16 1.76 -4.04
CA ASP A 496 9.89 1.64 -2.61
C ASP A 496 10.58 2.74 -1.79
N SER A 497 10.05 3.06 -0.60
CA SER A 497 10.70 4.01 0.32
C SER A 497 10.26 3.80 1.77
N ILE A 498 11.20 3.97 2.69
CA ILE A 498 10.95 3.96 4.14
C ILE A 498 11.34 5.31 4.72
N SER A 499 10.39 6.00 5.35
CA SER A 499 10.64 7.22 6.10
C SER A 499 11.00 6.87 7.55
N PHE A 500 12.15 7.35 8.03
CA PHE A 500 12.53 7.26 9.42
C PHE A 500 12.35 8.65 10.06
N ILE A 501 11.31 8.81 10.87
CA ILE A 501 11.05 10.05 11.62
C ILE A 501 11.31 9.77 13.09
N PHE A 502 12.49 10.19 13.54
CA PHE A 502 12.90 10.08 14.93
C PHE A 502 12.25 11.18 15.76
N SER A 503 11.73 10.82 16.91
CA SER A 503 11.29 11.74 17.96
C SER A 503 11.90 11.27 19.28
N GLY A 504 12.81 12.06 19.85
CA GLY A 504 13.56 11.65 21.02
C GLY A 504 13.84 12.79 21.99
N THR A 505 14.21 12.42 23.21
CA THR A 505 14.62 13.33 24.27
C THR A 505 16.09 13.12 24.57
N LEU A 506 16.84 14.24 24.67
CA LEU A 506 18.23 14.26 25.06
C LEU A 506 18.34 14.24 26.59
N ALA A 507 19.16 13.33 27.12
CA ALA A 507 19.55 13.28 28.53
C ALA A 507 21.07 13.00 28.62
N GLY A 508 21.89 14.02 28.85
CA GLY A 508 23.32 13.91 28.78
C GLY A 508 23.82 13.43 27.41
N ASP A 509 24.57 12.34 27.38
CA ASP A 509 25.07 11.70 26.14
C ASP A 509 24.17 10.61 25.61
N THR A 510 22.87 10.65 25.92
CA THR A 510 21.88 9.68 25.44
C THR A 510 20.68 10.40 24.84
N ILE A 511 20.24 9.94 23.65
CA ILE A 511 18.99 10.32 23.02
C ILE A 511 18.11 9.07 22.99
N SER A 512 16.91 9.14 23.56
CA SER A 512 15.97 8.01 23.54
C SER A 512 14.59 8.43 23.10
N GLY A 513 13.87 7.53 22.41
CA GLY A 513 12.55 7.84 21.91
C GLY A 513 12.00 6.81 20.93
N SER A 514 11.22 7.28 19.96
CA SER A 514 10.58 6.45 18.95
C SER A 514 10.94 6.89 17.53
N ILE A 515 10.81 5.95 16.60
CA ILE A 515 10.95 6.17 15.16
C ILE A 515 9.63 5.83 14.53
N TYR A 516 9.00 6.79 13.86
CA TYR A 516 7.83 6.53 13.01
C TYR A 516 8.29 6.16 11.61
N MET A 517 7.84 5.00 11.11
CA MET A 517 8.24 4.41 9.83
C MET A 517 7.05 4.25 8.85
N GLY A 518 6.07 5.13 8.94
CA GLY A 518 4.88 5.08 8.08
C GLY A 518 4.07 3.81 8.28
N GLU A 519 3.79 3.08 7.21
CA GLU A 519 3.01 1.84 7.22
C GLU A 519 3.63 0.73 8.07
N TYR A 520 4.95 0.79 8.34
CA TYR A 520 5.68 -0.16 9.19
C TYR A 520 5.59 0.18 10.69
N ARG A 521 4.72 1.14 11.06
CA ARG A 521 4.45 1.57 12.44
C ARG A 521 5.65 2.25 13.10
N THR A 522 5.90 1.97 14.38
CA THR A 522 6.94 2.62 15.19
C THR A 522 7.90 1.60 15.77
N ALA A 523 9.19 2.00 15.82
CA ALA A 523 10.22 1.33 16.59
C ALA A 523 10.67 2.22 17.76
N LYS A 524 11.34 1.66 18.75
CA LYS A 524 12.04 2.40 19.81
C LYS A 524 13.50 2.57 19.43
N PHE A 525 14.15 3.61 19.95
CA PHE A 525 15.59 3.75 19.79
C PHE A 525 16.25 4.35 21.03
N VAL A 526 17.51 3.99 21.22
CA VAL A 526 18.43 4.61 22.17
C VAL A 526 19.73 4.87 21.43
N ALA A 527 20.10 6.14 21.30
CA ALA A 527 21.36 6.55 20.70
C ALA A 527 22.31 7.09 21.79
N LYS A 528 23.52 6.60 21.78
CA LYS A 528 24.59 7.04 22.70
C LYS A 528 25.67 7.78 21.94
N ARG A 529 26.12 8.88 22.50
CA ARG A 529 27.22 9.65 21.90
C ARG A 529 28.48 8.78 21.80
N ASN A 530 29.03 8.72 20.60
CA ASN A 530 30.28 8.00 20.36
C ASN A 530 31.45 8.96 20.56
N ASN A 531 32.12 8.82 21.70
CA ASN A 531 33.28 9.63 22.07
C ASN A 531 34.62 9.05 21.59
N ASN A 532 34.60 7.99 20.78
CA ASN A 532 35.80 7.40 20.20
C ASN A 532 36.48 8.40 19.26
N LYS A 533 37.66 8.83 19.62
CA LYS A 533 38.50 9.70 18.79
C LYS A 533 39.19 8.82 17.76
N LEU A 534 38.84 9.01 16.48
CA LEU A 534 39.64 8.41 15.40
C LEU A 534 41.08 8.95 15.47
N PRO A 535 42.09 8.12 15.16
CA PRO A 535 43.46 8.58 15.04
C PRO A 535 43.51 9.76 14.06
N ARG A 536 44.17 10.84 14.48
CA ARG A 536 44.41 11.99 13.60
C ARG A 536 45.71 11.74 12.87
N GLU A 537 45.60 11.30 11.62
CA GLU A 537 46.74 11.13 10.73
C GLU A 537 46.79 12.24 9.69
N LYS A 538 47.97 12.78 9.47
CA LYS A 538 48.21 13.70 8.36
C LYS A 538 48.28 12.89 7.09
N ILE A 539 47.29 13.06 6.21
CA ILE A 539 47.30 12.42 4.91
C ILE A 539 48.34 13.09 4.04
N VAL A 540 49.26 12.31 3.54
CA VAL A 540 50.23 12.74 2.54
C VAL A 540 49.81 12.19 1.20
N VAL A 541 49.52 13.09 0.26
CA VAL A 541 49.27 12.70 -1.13
C VAL A 541 50.62 12.48 -1.83
N PRO A 542 50.92 11.27 -2.30
CA PRO A 542 52.13 11.01 -3.03
C PRO A 542 52.20 11.85 -4.31
N GLY A 543 53.34 12.43 -4.59
CA GLY A 543 53.62 13.12 -5.87
C GLY A 543 54.08 12.13 -6.94
N GLY A 544 53.55 12.26 -8.13
CA GLY A 544 53.95 11.45 -9.29
C GLY A 544 53.15 10.11 -9.45
N PRO A 545 53.49 9.33 -10.46
CA PRO A 545 52.83 8.06 -10.72
C PRO A 545 53.15 7.03 -9.63
N PRO A 546 52.26 6.03 -9.36
CA PRO A 546 52.55 5.00 -8.37
C PRO A 546 53.79 4.20 -8.76
N LEU A 547 54.64 3.97 -7.74
CA LEU A 547 55.90 3.22 -7.92
C LEU A 547 55.72 1.69 -7.83
N ALA A 548 54.55 1.26 -7.31
CA ALA A 548 54.15 -0.13 -7.25
C ALA A 548 52.60 -0.23 -7.35
N THR A 549 52.10 -1.31 -7.95
CA THR A 549 50.69 -1.65 -8.04
C THR A 549 50.37 -2.73 -7.03
#